data_7a371bf94bffe49c419f45c4f0494ca6
#
_entry.id   7a371bf94bffe49c419f45c4f0494ca6
#
_cell.length_a   1.000
_cell.length_b   1.000
_cell.length_c   1.000
_cell.angle_alpha   90.00
_cell.angle_beta   90.00
_cell.angle_gamma   90.00
#
_symmetry.space_group_name_H-M   'P 1'
#
loop_
_entity.id
_entity.type
_entity.pdbx_description
1 polymer ?
#
loop_
_entity_poly.entity_id
_entity_poly.type
_entity_poly.pdbx_seq_one_letter_code
_entity_poly.pdbx_strand_id
1 'polypeptide(L)'
;MAPVHYRRANELMLLIAANPATPEHVLKQLSTEDDPLLLEQIAENPSASVLTLAHLAGHANERIRVAVSHNPKTPIEIIDTLVYDVSADVRYALASNPLLPLQIIEVICQDDNPYVASRAQQTFGRLTQERTPETNITITLQNIQYKKFTAAS
;
A
#
# COMPACT_ATOMS: atom_id res chain seq x y z
N MET A 1 -5.05 -33.75 -6.90
CA MET A 1 -6.33 -33.01 -6.72
C MET A 1 -6.53 -32.78 -5.24
N ALA A 2 -6.60 -31.52 -4.78
CA ALA A 2 -6.90 -31.21 -3.38
C ALA A 2 -8.33 -31.69 -3.03
N PRO A 3 -8.58 -32.18 -1.80
CA PRO A 3 -9.90 -32.61 -1.36
C PRO A 3 -10.92 -31.48 -1.47
N VAL A 4 -12.17 -31.80 -1.82
CA VAL A 4 -13.26 -30.81 -2.00
C VAL A 4 -13.48 -29.96 -0.74
N HIS A 5 -13.25 -30.49 0.44
CA HIS A 5 -13.35 -29.77 1.72
C HIS A 5 -12.27 -28.69 1.89
N TYR A 6 -11.06 -28.91 1.42
CA TYR A 6 -9.96 -27.94 1.47
C TYR A 6 -10.24 -26.74 0.56
N ARG A 7 -10.76 -26.99 -0.65
CA ARG A 7 -11.12 -25.94 -1.61
C ARG A 7 -12.22 -25.03 -1.07
N ARG A 8 -13.26 -25.59 -0.42
CA ARG A 8 -14.35 -24.80 0.20
C ARG A 8 -13.86 -23.98 1.40
N ALA A 9 -12.93 -24.50 2.19
CA ALA A 9 -12.36 -23.77 3.31
C ALA A 9 -11.57 -22.53 2.83
N ASN A 10 -10.76 -22.67 1.80
CA ASN A 10 -10.00 -21.56 1.20
C ASN A 10 -10.94 -20.51 0.60
N GLU A 11 -11.97 -20.90 -0.12
CA GLU A 11 -12.98 -19.98 -0.65
C GLU A 11 -13.66 -19.16 0.47
N LEU A 12 -13.99 -19.79 1.59
CA LEU A 12 -14.59 -19.11 2.72
C LEU A 12 -13.60 -18.13 3.38
N MET A 13 -12.33 -18.50 3.55
CA MET A 13 -11.30 -17.62 4.10
C MET A 13 -11.11 -16.38 3.23
N LEU A 14 -11.11 -16.53 1.90
CA LEU A 14 -11.03 -15.41 0.95
C LEU A 14 -12.24 -14.47 1.07
N LEU A 15 -13.45 -15.02 1.20
CA LEU A 15 -14.66 -14.20 1.41
C LEU A 15 -14.62 -13.43 2.73
N ILE A 16 -14.12 -14.07 3.80
CA ILE A 16 -13.93 -13.40 5.09
C ILE A 16 -12.88 -12.30 4.97
N ALA A 17 -11.75 -12.57 4.33
CA ALA A 17 -10.67 -11.61 4.16
C ALA A 17 -11.09 -10.40 3.29
N ALA A 18 -11.91 -10.63 2.27
CA ALA A 18 -12.42 -9.57 1.39
C ALA A 18 -13.52 -8.69 2.04
N ASN A 19 -14.16 -9.15 3.12
CA ASN A 19 -15.23 -8.38 3.76
C ASN A 19 -14.64 -7.22 4.60
N PRO A 20 -14.93 -5.94 4.28
CA PRO A 20 -14.41 -4.79 5.02
C PRO A 20 -14.91 -4.72 6.47
N ALA A 21 -16.00 -5.44 6.81
CA ALA A 21 -16.51 -5.55 8.18
C ALA A 21 -15.80 -6.63 9.02
N THR A 22 -14.85 -7.37 8.43
CA THR A 22 -14.12 -8.42 9.16
C THR A 22 -13.28 -7.79 10.28
N PRO A 23 -13.42 -8.25 11.52
CA PRO A 23 -12.65 -7.73 12.64
C PRO A 23 -11.15 -7.91 12.44
N GLU A 24 -10.36 -6.94 12.91
CA GLU A 24 -8.90 -6.92 12.81
C GLU A 24 -8.23 -8.20 13.34
N HIS A 25 -8.71 -8.72 14.49
CA HIS A 25 -8.13 -9.94 15.09
C HIS A 25 -8.33 -11.18 14.21
N VAL A 26 -9.43 -11.24 13.44
CA VAL A 26 -9.69 -12.33 12.48
C VAL A 26 -8.72 -12.23 11.30
N LEU A 27 -8.54 -11.02 10.73
CA LEU A 27 -7.57 -10.78 9.67
C LEU A 27 -6.15 -11.12 10.12
N LYS A 28 -5.79 -10.75 11.35
CA LYS A 28 -4.49 -11.10 11.94
C LYS A 28 -4.32 -12.61 12.05
N GLN A 29 -5.35 -13.34 12.47
CA GLN A 29 -5.30 -14.81 12.54
C GLN A 29 -5.15 -15.42 11.14
N LEU A 30 -5.91 -14.96 10.15
CA LEU A 30 -5.83 -15.43 8.77
C LEU A 30 -4.48 -15.10 8.11
N SER A 31 -3.80 -14.03 8.54
CA SER A 31 -2.48 -13.66 8.00
C SER A 31 -1.34 -14.60 8.39
N THR A 32 -1.59 -15.62 9.20
CA THR A 32 -0.63 -16.69 9.50
C THR A 32 -0.67 -17.84 8.49
N GLU A 33 -1.66 -17.86 7.61
CA GLU A 33 -1.75 -18.84 6.52
C GLU A 33 -0.77 -18.44 5.39
N ASP A 34 -0.18 -19.47 4.73
CA ASP A 34 0.75 -19.26 3.63
C ASP A 34 0.04 -19.39 2.26
N ASP A 35 -1.07 -18.63 2.12
CA ASP A 35 -1.81 -18.52 0.86
C ASP A 35 -1.68 -17.10 0.30
N PRO A 36 -0.94 -16.91 -0.82
CA PRO A 36 -0.70 -15.58 -1.38
C PRO A 36 -1.97 -14.80 -1.72
N LEU A 37 -3.03 -15.47 -2.20
CA LEU A 37 -4.30 -14.81 -2.52
C LEU A 37 -5.01 -14.32 -1.26
N LEU A 38 -4.97 -15.10 -0.19
CA LEU A 38 -5.53 -14.73 1.09
C LEU A 38 -4.78 -13.54 1.69
N LEU A 39 -3.45 -13.56 1.65
CA LEU A 39 -2.61 -12.49 2.17
C LEU A 39 -2.79 -11.19 1.38
N GLU A 40 -2.95 -11.27 0.06
CA GLU A 40 -3.28 -10.13 -0.80
C GLU A 40 -4.62 -9.51 -0.40
N GLN A 41 -5.67 -10.32 -0.23
CA GLN A 41 -6.99 -9.85 0.23
C GLN A 41 -6.95 -9.23 1.64
N ILE A 42 -6.15 -9.78 2.55
CA ILE A 42 -5.95 -9.19 3.88
C ILE A 42 -5.25 -7.84 3.77
N ALA A 43 -4.22 -7.73 2.93
CA ALA A 43 -3.50 -6.47 2.73
C ALA A 43 -4.39 -5.38 2.13
N GLU A 44 -5.33 -5.73 1.24
CA GLU A 44 -6.30 -4.80 0.66
C GLU A 44 -7.43 -4.41 1.62
N ASN A 45 -7.67 -5.21 2.67
CA ASN A 45 -8.80 -4.98 3.58
C ASN A 45 -8.58 -3.70 4.42
N PRO A 46 -9.51 -2.74 4.40
CA PRO A 46 -9.39 -1.51 5.18
C PRO A 46 -9.46 -1.74 6.71
N SER A 47 -9.84 -2.93 7.16
CA SER A 47 -9.83 -3.32 8.57
C SER A 47 -8.53 -3.97 9.01
N ALA A 48 -7.56 -4.19 8.09
CA ALA A 48 -6.25 -4.70 8.46
C ALA A 48 -5.55 -3.76 9.44
N SER A 49 -4.85 -4.34 10.43
CA SER A 49 -4.09 -3.54 11.39
C SER A 49 -2.76 -3.06 10.82
N VAL A 50 -2.25 -1.98 11.38
CA VAL A 50 -0.91 -1.47 11.06
C VAL A 50 0.16 -2.56 11.25
N LEU A 51 0.04 -3.38 12.29
CA LEU A 51 0.97 -4.50 12.55
C LEU A 51 0.89 -5.59 11.48
N THR A 52 -0.32 -5.92 11.02
CA THR A 52 -0.52 -6.87 9.91
C THR A 52 0.06 -6.31 8.62
N LEU A 53 -0.19 -5.04 8.30
CA LEU A 53 0.36 -4.36 7.12
C LEU A 53 1.89 -4.28 7.18
N ALA A 54 2.47 -3.99 8.33
CA ALA A 54 3.93 -3.96 8.52
C ALA A 54 4.56 -5.34 8.26
N HIS A 55 3.92 -6.41 8.73
CA HIS A 55 4.35 -7.78 8.46
C HIS A 55 4.28 -8.10 6.96
N LEU A 56 3.17 -7.78 6.31
CA LEU A 56 2.94 -8.06 4.89
C LEU A 56 3.78 -7.18 3.95
N ALA A 57 4.21 -6.00 4.40
CA ALA A 57 5.13 -5.13 3.64
C ALA A 57 6.50 -5.76 3.39
N GLY A 58 6.95 -6.69 4.24
CA GLY A 58 8.18 -7.46 4.07
C GLY A 58 8.01 -8.80 3.35
N HIS A 59 6.83 -9.11 2.82
CA HIS A 59 6.55 -10.41 2.23
C HIS A 59 7.31 -10.62 0.91
N ALA A 60 7.76 -11.85 0.64
CA ALA A 60 8.51 -12.19 -0.58
C ALA A 60 7.72 -11.94 -1.87
N ASN A 61 6.40 -12.16 -1.85
CA ASN A 61 5.52 -11.93 -2.99
C ASN A 61 5.21 -10.43 -3.16
N GLU A 62 5.64 -9.87 -4.29
CA GLU A 62 5.44 -8.46 -4.63
C GLU A 62 3.96 -8.03 -4.71
N ARG A 63 3.04 -8.92 -5.11
CA ARG A 63 1.60 -8.61 -5.16
C ARG A 63 1.06 -8.24 -3.79
N ILE A 64 1.53 -8.92 -2.75
CA ILE A 64 1.15 -8.61 -1.36
C ILE A 64 1.69 -7.25 -0.97
N ARG A 65 2.95 -6.92 -1.33
CA ARG A 65 3.53 -5.61 -1.07
C ARG A 65 2.84 -4.48 -1.86
N VAL A 66 2.40 -4.76 -3.11
CA VAL A 66 1.54 -3.86 -3.89
C VAL A 66 0.22 -3.61 -3.16
N ALA A 67 -0.45 -4.66 -2.67
CA ALA A 67 -1.69 -4.52 -1.92
C ALA A 67 -1.50 -3.67 -0.65
N VAL A 68 -0.40 -3.89 0.10
CA VAL A 68 -0.02 -3.04 1.23
C VAL A 68 0.14 -1.58 0.80
N SER A 69 0.78 -1.30 -0.33
CA SER A 69 1.00 0.07 -0.82
C SER A 69 -0.29 0.84 -1.14
N HIS A 70 -1.36 0.12 -1.45
CA HIS A 70 -2.69 0.68 -1.75
C HIS A 70 -3.58 0.81 -0.52
N ASN A 71 -3.25 0.15 0.59
CA ASN A 71 -4.11 0.18 1.77
C ASN A 71 -4.08 1.58 2.43
N PRO A 72 -5.25 2.21 2.67
CA PRO A 72 -5.32 3.55 3.25
C PRO A 72 -4.82 3.64 4.69
N LYS A 73 -4.69 2.52 5.39
CA LYS A 73 -4.12 2.45 6.74
C LYS A 73 -2.61 2.22 6.77
N THR A 74 -1.98 2.02 5.62
CA THR A 74 -0.53 1.83 5.58
C THR A 74 0.18 3.10 6.04
N PRO A 75 0.96 3.02 7.15
CA PRO A 75 1.69 4.15 7.66
C PRO A 75 2.71 4.69 6.66
N ILE A 76 3.01 5.99 6.75
CA ILE A 76 3.96 6.64 5.86
C ILE A 76 5.37 6.03 5.98
N GLU A 77 5.73 5.50 7.14
CA GLU A 77 7.01 4.83 7.40
C GLU A 77 7.17 3.57 6.56
N ILE A 78 6.08 2.82 6.37
CA ILE A 78 6.05 1.64 5.49
C ILE A 78 6.10 2.08 4.03
N ILE A 79 5.37 3.11 3.65
CA ILE A 79 5.41 3.68 2.29
C ILE A 79 6.83 4.14 1.93
N ASP A 80 7.50 4.85 2.85
CA ASP A 80 8.87 5.32 2.64
C ASP A 80 9.87 4.17 2.39
N THR A 81 9.65 3.03 3.05
CA THR A 81 10.42 1.80 2.77
C THR A 81 10.10 1.23 1.40
N LEU A 82 8.81 1.16 1.02
CA LEU A 82 8.35 0.60 -0.25
C LEU A 82 8.72 1.46 -1.48
N VAL A 83 9.03 2.74 -1.29
CA VAL A 83 9.57 3.63 -2.34
C VAL A 83 10.86 3.06 -2.94
N TYR A 84 11.64 2.33 -2.14
CA TYR A 84 12.89 1.68 -2.55
C TYR A 84 12.74 0.16 -2.72
N ASP A 85 11.51 -0.34 -2.92
CA ASP A 85 11.27 -1.76 -3.11
C ASP A 85 12.04 -2.30 -4.32
N VAL A 86 12.51 -3.53 -4.22
CA VAL A 86 13.24 -4.22 -5.31
C VAL A 86 12.36 -4.43 -6.53
N SER A 87 11.04 -4.58 -6.36
CA SER A 87 10.08 -4.73 -7.46
C SER A 87 9.66 -3.38 -8.02
N ALA A 88 9.84 -3.22 -9.33
CA ALA A 88 9.34 -2.05 -10.05
C ALA A 88 7.80 -1.95 -9.98
N ASP A 89 7.08 -3.06 -9.85
CA ASP A 89 5.62 -3.07 -9.76
C ASP A 89 5.13 -2.44 -8.45
N VAL A 90 5.83 -2.67 -7.34
CA VAL A 90 5.54 -2.01 -6.06
C VAL A 90 5.78 -0.49 -6.17
N ARG A 91 6.93 -0.09 -6.72
CA ARG A 91 7.24 1.34 -6.90
C ARG A 91 6.29 2.02 -7.91
N TYR A 92 5.86 1.30 -8.96
CA TYR A 92 4.85 1.78 -9.91
C TYR A 92 3.47 1.96 -9.26
N ALA A 93 3.08 1.06 -8.37
CA ALA A 93 1.86 1.18 -7.60
C ALA A 93 1.85 2.47 -6.77
N LEU A 94 2.96 2.77 -6.08
CA LEU A 94 3.14 4.02 -5.35
C LEU A 94 3.14 5.24 -6.27
N ALA A 95 3.85 5.17 -7.42
CA ALA A 95 3.86 6.23 -8.44
C ALA A 95 2.45 6.57 -8.95
N SER A 96 1.54 5.60 -8.89
CA SER A 96 0.16 5.72 -9.34
C SER A 96 -0.80 6.27 -8.29
N ASN A 97 -0.39 6.34 -7.02
CA ASN A 97 -1.25 6.70 -5.91
C ASN A 97 -1.28 8.23 -5.69
N PRO A 98 -2.41 8.92 -6.03
CA PRO A 98 -2.51 10.38 -5.88
C PRO A 98 -2.70 10.84 -4.43
N LEU A 99 -2.89 9.90 -3.49
CA LEU A 99 -3.11 10.21 -2.07
C LEU A 99 -1.79 10.33 -1.30
N LEU A 100 -0.67 9.95 -1.91
CA LEU A 100 0.64 10.08 -1.29
C LEU A 100 1.11 11.54 -1.22
N PRO A 101 1.91 11.89 -0.20
CA PRO A 101 2.56 13.20 -0.14
C PRO A 101 3.36 13.49 -1.41
N LEU A 102 3.33 14.75 -1.89
CA LEU A 102 4.05 15.16 -3.09
C LEU A 102 5.55 14.83 -3.02
N GLN A 103 6.16 14.90 -1.84
CA GLN A 103 7.57 14.58 -1.62
C GLN A 103 7.87 13.11 -1.95
N ILE A 104 6.97 12.19 -1.63
CA ILE A 104 7.11 10.77 -2.00
C ILE A 104 7.05 10.62 -3.51
N ILE A 105 6.06 11.24 -4.15
CA ILE A 105 5.93 11.20 -5.63
C ILE A 105 7.15 11.84 -6.30
N GLU A 106 7.68 12.93 -5.76
CA GLU A 106 8.88 13.61 -6.27
C GLU A 106 10.12 12.71 -6.22
N VAL A 107 10.31 11.94 -5.16
CA VAL A 107 11.37 10.93 -5.06
C VAL A 107 11.21 9.88 -6.16
N ILE A 108 10.00 9.36 -6.36
CA ILE A 108 9.73 8.33 -7.37
C ILE A 108 9.86 8.89 -8.81
N CYS A 109 9.74 10.21 -9.03
CA CYS A 109 10.03 10.83 -10.32
C CYS A 109 11.48 10.61 -10.79
N GLN A 110 12.39 10.29 -9.89
CA GLN A 110 13.80 10.01 -10.16
C GLN A 110 14.13 8.50 -10.19
N ASP A 111 13.11 7.64 -10.26
CA ASP A 111 13.29 6.18 -10.29
C ASP A 111 14.13 5.75 -11.51
N ASP A 112 15.03 4.78 -11.31
CA ASP A 112 15.87 4.23 -12.39
C ASP A 112 15.04 3.52 -13.46
N ASN A 113 13.85 3.04 -13.13
CA ASN A 113 12.93 2.45 -14.09
C ASN A 113 12.12 3.55 -14.80
N PRO A 114 12.28 3.74 -16.13
CA PRO A 114 11.65 4.84 -16.86
C PRO A 114 10.11 4.79 -16.83
N TYR A 115 9.51 3.61 -16.70
CA TYR A 115 8.06 3.47 -16.59
C TYR A 115 7.55 3.96 -15.24
N VAL A 116 8.27 3.65 -14.15
CA VAL A 116 7.96 4.13 -12.81
C VAL A 116 8.12 5.65 -12.75
N ALA A 117 9.27 6.17 -13.19
CA ALA A 117 9.54 7.61 -13.23
C ALA A 117 8.49 8.39 -14.05
N SER A 118 8.17 7.90 -15.25
CA SER A 118 7.15 8.51 -16.11
C SER A 118 5.78 8.53 -15.44
N ARG A 119 5.41 7.46 -14.78
CA ARG A 119 4.13 7.38 -14.05
C ARG A 119 4.08 8.36 -12.89
N ALA A 120 5.16 8.45 -12.10
CA ALA A 120 5.26 9.42 -11.01
C ALA A 120 5.17 10.86 -11.53
N GLN A 121 5.85 11.20 -12.62
CA GLN A 121 5.80 12.52 -13.26
C GLN A 121 4.38 12.90 -13.70
N GLN A 122 3.62 11.96 -14.26
CA GLN A 122 2.22 12.17 -14.63
C GLN A 122 1.35 12.44 -13.39
N THR A 123 1.55 11.68 -12.32
CA THR A 123 0.82 11.87 -11.05
C THR A 123 1.19 13.21 -10.41
N PHE A 124 2.48 13.54 -10.35
CA PHE A 124 2.98 14.81 -9.85
C PHE A 124 2.40 16.00 -10.63
N GLY A 125 2.41 15.93 -11.97
CA GLY A 125 1.84 16.97 -12.84
C GLY A 125 0.37 17.22 -12.57
N ARG A 126 -0.44 16.15 -12.42
CA ARG A 126 -1.87 16.29 -12.08
C ARG A 126 -2.06 16.95 -10.72
N LEU A 127 -1.37 16.46 -9.69
CA LEU A 127 -1.48 16.98 -8.33
C LEU A 127 -1.02 18.44 -8.20
N THR A 128 -0.11 18.91 -9.06
CA THR A 128 0.36 20.29 -9.08
C THR A 128 -0.53 21.22 -9.90
N GLN A 129 -1.25 20.71 -10.92
CA GLN A 129 -2.16 21.46 -11.75
C GLN A 129 -3.56 21.64 -11.14
N GLU A 130 -4.06 20.63 -10.40
CA GLU A 130 -5.39 20.63 -9.75
C GLU A 130 -5.44 21.43 -8.44
N ARG A 131 -4.44 22.27 -8.16
CA ARG A 131 -4.33 23.04 -6.91
C ARG A 131 -5.39 24.14 -6.83
N THR A 132 -6.55 23.81 -6.24
CA THR A 132 -7.43 24.80 -5.64
C THR A 132 -6.86 25.27 -4.28
N PRO A 133 -7.22 26.46 -3.76
CA PRO A 133 -6.77 26.96 -2.45
C PRO A 133 -7.02 25.96 -1.29
N GLU A 134 -8.12 25.22 -1.33
CA GLU A 134 -8.51 24.21 -0.33
C GLU A 134 -7.63 22.95 -0.39
N THR A 135 -7.28 22.48 -1.60
CA THR A 135 -6.38 21.35 -1.81
C THR A 135 -4.95 21.68 -1.33
N ASN A 136 -4.53 22.93 -1.45
CA ASN A 136 -3.24 23.41 -0.93
C ASN A 136 -3.11 23.27 0.58
N ILE A 137 -4.18 23.48 1.35
CA ILE A 137 -4.16 23.36 2.82
C ILE A 137 -3.94 21.88 3.21
N THR A 138 -4.66 20.96 2.59
CA THR A 138 -4.55 19.51 2.88
C THR A 138 -3.15 18.99 2.53
N ILE A 139 -2.62 19.34 1.37
CA ILE A 139 -1.27 18.96 0.95
C ILE A 139 -0.21 19.56 1.88
N THR A 140 -0.39 20.81 2.31
CA THR A 140 0.54 21.47 3.24
C THR A 140 0.55 20.77 4.60
N LEU A 141 -0.59 20.31 5.10
CA LEU A 141 -0.66 19.56 6.36
C LEU A 141 0.01 18.19 6.25
N GLN A 142 -0.21 17.46 5.16
CA GLN A 142 0.48 16.20 4.88
C GLN A 142 2.00 16.39 4.78
N ASN A 143 2.44 17.46 4.11
CA ASN A 143 3.84 17.80 3.96
C ASN A 143 4.51 18.18 5.29
N ILE A 144 3.79 18.87 6.18
CA ILE A 144 4.27 19.18 7.53
C ILE A 144 4.44 17.90 8.35
N GLN A 145 3.51 16.97 8.23
CA GLN A 145 3.55 15.71 8.94
C GLN A 145 4.72 14.84 8.46
N TYR A 146 4.91 14.74 7.15
CA TYR A 146 6.04 14.04 6.56
C TYR A 146 7.40 14.63 6.98
N LYS A 147 7.56 15.97 6.92
CA LYS A 147 8.78 16.64 7.36
C LYS A 147 9.08 16.44 8.85
N LYS A 148 8.06 16.38 9.71
CA LYS A 148 8.25 16.08 11.13
C LYS A 148 8.77 14.66 11.34
N PHE A 149 8.29 13.72 10.55
CA PHE A 149 8.73 12.34 10.58
C PHE A 149 10.20 12.21 10.16
N THR A 150 10.57 12.72 8.97
CA THR A 150 11.95 12.63 8.44
C THR A 150 13.00 13.40 9.25
N ALA A 151 12.57 14.42 10.01
CA ALA A 151 13.47 15.19 10.90
C ALA A 151 13.69 14.51 12.26
N ALA A 152 12.88 13.51 12.62
CA ALA A 152 12.97 12.78 13.88
C ALA A 152 13.70 11.41 13.73
N SER A 153 14.08 11.05 12.51
CA SER A 153 14.86 9.84 12.16
C SER A 153 16.31 10.16 11.94
#